data_ffc51081c6bb43701cc253c92703d6ac
#
_entry.id   ffc51081c6bb43701cc253c92703d6ac
#
_cell.length_a   1.000
_cell.length_b   1.000
_cell.length_c   1.000
_cell.angle_alpha   90.00
_cell.angle_beta   90.00
_cell.angle_gamma   90.00
#
_symmetry.space_group_name_H-M   'P 1'
#
loop_
_entity.id
_entity.type
_entity.pdbx_description
1 polymer ?
#
loop_
_entity_poly.entity_id
_entity_poly.type
_entity_poly.pdbx_seq_one_letter_code
_entity_poly.pdbx_strand_id
1 'polypeptide(L)'
;GNVQTVNVTGLLGIPQDEVHEAMLKKVGDKVAKDELIAQTKGLFGLFKTHVKSPISGVVESVSKITGQVILREPPIPVEVIAYIDGIVTEIIKKEGVTVQTKGSFIQGIFGIGGEIIGELAIASTGPDQVLTPEDIDAKFKDKIIFGGSMVTYDAMIQARNMGVKGIIVGGIEDQDLKKFMGYDIGVAITGSEKVGLTLIATEGFGQLTMAQHTFNLLKSLCGKKASINGATQIRAGVMRPEVIVPQETSVNKEPRIASATGLDIGMDVRIIREPYFGAIGKVVNLPVALQTIETEAKVRVLEVELPGPKRVILPRANVEIIEV
;
A
#
# COMPACT_ATOMS: atom_id res chain seq x y z
N GLY A 1 7.51 17.58 -17.14
CA GLY A 1 6.37 18.38 -17.62
C GLY A 1 6.02 18.04 -19.07
N ASN A 2 4.80 18.23 -19.44
CA ASN A 2 4.34 18.00 -20.81
C ASN A 2 5.04 18.97 -21.78
N VAL A 3 5.07 18.57 -23.05
CA VAL A 3 5.65 19.36 -24.14
C VAL A 3 4.52 19.84 -25.03
N GLN A 4 4.50 21.14 -25.34
CA GLN A 4 3.56 21.76 -26.28
C GLN A 4 4.32 22.41 -27.44
N THR A 5 3.93 22.08 -28.66
CA THR A 5 4.49 22.70 -29.85
C THR A 5 3.57 23.82 -30.35
N VAL A 6 4.14 24.98 -30.62
CA VAL A 6 3.44 26.16 -31.17
C VAL A 6 4.00 26.45 -32.54
N ASN A 7 3.18 26.41 -33.58
CA ASN A 7 3.56 26.83 -34.95
C ASN A 7 3.53 28.33 -35.07
N VAL A 8 4.59 29.00 -34.59
CA VAL A 8 4.68 30.45 -34.54
C VAL A 8 4.67 31.09 -35.95
N THR A 9 5.42 30.51 -36.90
CA THR A 9 5.47 31.08 -38.27
C THR A 9 4.16 30.93 -39.01
N GLY A 10 3.46 29.79 -38.84
CA GLY A 10 2.11 29.64 -39.41
C GLY A 10 1.10 30.59 -38.81
N LEU A 11 1.15 30.85 -37.49
CA LEU A 11 0.24 31.80 -36.81
C LEU A 11 0.54 33.27 -37.15
N LEU A 12 1.80 33.60 -37.38
CA LEU A 12 2.22 34.95 -37.76
C LEU A 12 2.17 35.21 -39.27
N GLY A 13 2.11 34.15 -40.09
CA GLY A 13 2.18 34.29 -41.57
C GLY A 13 3.55 34.76 -42.07
N ILE A 14 4.65 34.31 -41.43
CA ILE A 14 6.02 34.71 -41.77
C ILE A 14 6.84 33.49 -42.24
N PRO A 15 7.95 33.70 -42.99
CA PRO A 15 8.88 32.66 -43.35
C PRO A 15 9.53 32.00 -42.12
N GLN A 16 9.95 30.73 -42.23
CA GLN A 16 10.46 29.93 -41.13
C GLN A 16 11.79 30.47 -40.59
N ASP A 17 12.63 31.02 -41.43
CA ASP A 17 13.92 31.59 -41.07
C ASP A 17 13.79 32.90 -40.23
N GLU A 18 12.66 33.57 -40.33
CA GLU A 18 12.36 34.78 -39.55
C GLU A 18 11.83 34.51 -38.15
N VAL A 19 11.59 33.24 -37.76
CA VAL A 19 10.98 32.90 -36.46
C VAL A 19 11.74 33.53 -35.29
N HIS A 20 13.08 33.53 -35.30
CA HIS A 20 13.88 34.07 -34.20
C HIS A 20 13.73 35.60 -34.04
N GLU A 21 13.54 36.32 -35.16
CA GLU A 21 13.32 37.78 -35.10
C GLU A 21 11.93 38.15 -34.60
N ALA A 22 10.94 37.27 -34.83
CA ALA A 22 9.59 37.43 -34.34
C ALA A 22 9.40 37.06 -32.86
N MET A 23 10.33 36.26 -32.31
CA MET A 23 10.25 35.85 -30.92
C MET A 23 10.54 37.00 -29.95
N LEU A 24 9.67 37.12 -28.92
CA LEU A 24 9.87 38.00 -27.76
C LEU A 24 10.58 37.29 -26.61
N LYS A 25 10.61 35.99 -26.65
CA LYS A 25 11.21 35.11 -25.63
C LYS A 25 12.34 34.29 -26.24
N LYS A 26 13.37 34.05 -25.46
CA LYS A 26 14.53 33.24 -25.85
C LYS A 26 14.41 31.84 -25.29
N VAL A 27 15.16 30.90 -25.84
CA VAL A 27 15.32 29.57 -25.26
C VAL A 27 15.83 29.67 -23.82
N GLY A 28 15.14 29.02 -22.88
CA GLY A 28 15.37 29.11 -21.44
C GLY A 28 14.47 30.10 -20.70
N ASP A 29 13.78 31.01 -21.39
CA ASP A 29 12.87 31.97 -20.75
C ASP A 29 11.61 31.29 -20.24
N LYS A 30 11.16 31.72 -19.05
CA LYS A 30 9.87 31.33 -18.50
C LYS A 30 8.76 32.10 -19.17
N VAL A 31 7.64 31.41 -19.40
CA VAL A 31 6.42 31.99 -19.99
C VAL A 31 5.22 31.58 -19.14
N ALA A 32 4.28 32.49 -18.97
CA ALA A 32 2.97 32.20 -18.41
C ALA A 32 1.98 31.81 -19.51
N LYS A 33 0.91 31.09 -19.16
CA LYS A 33 -0.21 30.87 -20.08
C LYS A 33 -0.79 32.24 -20.52
N ASP A 34 -1.08 32.36 -21.82
CA ASP A 34 -1.58 33.58 -22.47
C ASP A 34 -0.58 34.76 -22.55
N GLU A 35 0.68 34.57 -22.09
CA GLU A 35 1.75 35.53 -22.26
C GLU A 35 2.19 35.62 -23.75
N LEU A 36 2.51 36.80 -24.21
CA LEU A 36 3.02 37.02 -25.57
C LEU A 36 4.40 36.44 -25.73
N ILE A 37 4.56 35.51 -26.67
CA ILE A 37 5.84 34.82 -26.96
C ILE A 37 6.46 35.23 -28.28
N ALA A 38 5.63 35.72 -29.25
CA ALA A 38 6.09 36.19 -30.55
C ALA A 38 5.12 37.22 -31.12
N GLN A 39 5.65 38.09 -32.00
CA GLN A 39 4.84 39.08 -32.74
C GLN A 39 5.50 39.46 -34.07
N THR A 40 4.71 39.91 -35.05
CA THR A 40 5.21 40.52 -36.26
C THR A 40 5.70 41.95 -36.00
N LYS A 41 6.63 42.46 -36.84
CA LYS A 41 7.10 43.85 -36.77
C LYS A 41 5.99 44.86 -37.15
N GLY A 42 4.96 44.42 -37.91
CA GLY A 42 3.89 45.27 -38.42
C GLY A 42 4.34 46.23 -39.49
N LEU A 43 3.41 46.75 -40.30
CA LEU A 43 3.69 47.80 -41.29
C LEU A 43 3.74 49.14 -40.56
N PHE A 44 4.89 49.82 -40.56
CA PHE A 44 5.13 51.06 -39.80
C PHE A 44 4.77 50.98 -38.30
N GLY A 45 4.86 49.73 -37.71
CA GLY A 45 4.51 49.49 -36.30
C GLY A 45 3.00 49.32 -36.01
N LEU A 46 2.15 49.42 -37.04
CA LEU A 46 0.73 49.16 -36.99
C LEU A 46 0.42 47.71 -37.47
N PHE A 47 -0.73 47.14 -37.04
CA PHE A 47 -1.22 45.82 -37.45
C PHE A 47 -0.28 44.68 -37.08
N LYS A 48 0.13 44.62 -35.80
CA LYS A 48 0.94 43.51 -35.28
C LYS A 48 0.08 42.29 -35.04
N THR A 49 0.50 41.14 -35.54
CA THR A 49 -0.07 39.83 -35.16
C THR A 49 0.71 39.30 -33.99
N HIS A 50 0.02 38.68 -33.03
CA HIS A 50 0.56 38.21 -31.78
C HIS A 50 0.36 36.70 -31.61
N VAL A 51 1.36 36.00 -31.05
CA VAL A 51 1.26 34.61 -30.61
C VAL A 51 1.43 34.56 -29.11
N LYS A 52 0.47 33.93 -28.44
CA LYS A 52 0.46 33.74 -27.00
C LYS A 52 0.87 32.30 -26.65
N SER A 53 1.45 32.14 -25.48
CA SER A 53 1.76 30.80 -24.95
C SER A 53 0.48 30.08 -24.57
N PRO A 54 0.26 28.81 -25.05
CA PRO A 54 -0.88 27.99 -24.62
C PRO A 54 -0.73 27.43 -23.23
N ILE A 55 0.49 27.40 -22.67
CA ILE A 55 0.83 26.84 -21.37
C ILE A 55 1.77 27.76 -20.59
N SER A 56 1.83 27.54 -19.27
CA SER A 56 2.90 28.08 -18.44
C SER A 56 4.08 27.11 -18.47
N GLY A 57 5.31 27.60 -18.69
CA GLY A 57 6.48 26.73 -18.82
C GLY A 57 7.75 27.49 -19.17
N VAL A 58 8.62 26.82 -19.90
CA VAL A 58 9.90 27.33 -20.39
C VAL A 58 9.97 27.13 -21.90
N VAL A 59 10.52 28.11 -22.64
CA VAL A 59 10.85 27.94 -24.05
C VAL A 59 12.01 26.95 -24.16
N GLU A 60 11.74 25.74 -24.63
CA GLU A 60 12.75 24.69 -24.73
C GLU A 60 13.58 24.79 -26.02
N SER A 61 12.91 25.06 -27.11
CA SER A 61 13.60 25.24 -28.39
C SER A 61 12.78 26.07 -29.38
N VAL A 62 13.48 26.70 -30.33
CA VAL A 62 12.93 27.46 -31.47
C VAL A 62 13.60 26.93 -32.73
N SER A 63 12.81 26.37 -33.66
CA SER A 63 13.32 25.74 -34.87
C SER A 63 13.23 26.70 -36.07
N LYS A 64 14.37 27.07 -36.67
CA LYS A 64 14.44 27.81 -37.93
C LYS A 64 13.98 27.00 -39.15
N ILE A 65 13.98 25.69 -39.05
CA ILE A 65 13.62 24.79 -40.14
C ILE A 65 12.10 24.63 -40.25
N THR A 66 11.42 24.52 -39.10
CA THR A 66 9.99 24.25 -39.05
C THR A 66 9.18 25.47 -38.63
N GLY A 67 9.81 26.55 -38.14
CA GLY A 67 9.12 27.73 -37.60
C GLY A 67 8.32 27.44 -36.30
N GLN A 68 8.61 26.32 -35.67
CA GLN A 68 7.92 25.87 -34.46
C GLN A 68 8.71 26.22 -33.21
N VAL A 69 7.98 26.49 -32.14
CA VAL A 69 8.51 26.70 -30.77
C VAL A 69 8.03 25.56 -29.89
N ILE A 70 8.94 24.96 -29.17
CA ILE A 70 8.64 23.93 -28.18
C ILE A 70 8.63 24.60 -26.80
N LEU A 71 7.51 24.48 -26.10
CA LEU A 71 7.33 24.88 -24.72
C LEU A 71 7.25 23.66 -23.84
N ARG A 72 7.94 23.66 -22.70
CA ARG A 72 7.89 22.60 -21.70
C ARG A 72 7.30 23.10 -20.40
N GLU A 73 6.28 22.43 -19.89
CA GLU A 73 5.76 22.67 -18.56
C GLU A 73 6.82 22.37 -17.48
N PRO A 74 6.70 22.98 -16.29
CA PRO A 74 7.54 22.61 -15.15
C PRO A 74 7.49 21.11 -14.88
N PRO A 75 8.58 20.52 -14.38
CA PRO A 75 8.57 19.12 -13.95
C PRO A 75 7.44 18.89 -12.94
N ILE A 76 6.63 17.85 -13.18
CA ILE A 76 5.66 17.40 -12.20
C ILE A 76 6.46 16.62 -11.15
N PRO A 77 6.47 17.06 -9.88
CA PRO A 77 7.15 16.28 -8.84
C PRO A 77 6.49 14.91 -8.72
N VAL A 78 7.29 13.87 -8.73
CA VAL A 78 6.85 12.52 -8.40
C VAL A 78 7.09 12.34 -6.91
N GLU A 79 6.01 12.25 -6.16
CA GLU A 79 6.08 12.02 -4.72
C GLU A 79 5.78 10.55 -4.42
N VAL A 80 6.57 9.95 -3.56
CA VAL A 80 6.31 8.64 -2.96
C VAL A 80 6.10 8.86 -1.48
N ILE A 81 4.87 8.60 -1.04
CA ILE A 81 4.50 8.73 0.38
C ILE A 81 5.00 7.47 1.11
N ALA A 82 5.61 7.65 2.28
CA ALA A 82 5.98 6.53 3.12
C ALA A 82 4.73 5.74 3.54
N TYR A 83 4.82 4.42 3.42
CA TYR A 83 3.73 3.50 3.77
C TYR A 83 3.34 3.58 5.25
N ILE A 84 4.31 3.85 6.13
CA ILE A 84 4.11 3.96 7.58
C ILE A 84 4.60 5.31 8.12
N ASP A 85 3.98 5.79 9.17
CA ASP A 85 4.51 6.89 9.96
C ASP A 85 5.73 6.39 10.77
N GLY A 86 6.83 7.12 10.73
CA GLY A 86 8.07 6.69 11.39
C GLY A 86 9.18 7.72 11.31
N ILE A 87 10.39 7.28 11.62
CA ILE A 87 11.61 8.08 11.61
C ILE A 87 12.50 7.63 10.46
N VAL A 88 13.02 8.58 9.67
CA VAL A 88 14.01 8.27 8.64
C VAL A 88 15.33 7.90 9.35
N THR A 89 15.75 6.65 9.17
CA THR A 89 16.97 6.11 9.77
C THR A 89 18.16 6.08 8.82
N GLU A 90 17.88 6.04 7.51
CA GLU A 90 18.92 5.98 6.49
C GLU A 90 18.48 6.71 5.22
N ILE A 91 19.42 7.37 4.56
CA ILE A 91 19.21 7.99 3.24
C ILE A 91 20.05 7.23 2.23
N ILE A 92 19.38 6.54 1.29
CA ILE A 92 20.02 5.81 0.19
C ILE A 92 20.11 6.77 -1.00
N LYS A 93 21.31 7.27 -1.25
CA LYS A 93 21.53 8.35 -2.23
C LYS A 93 21.00 7.98 -3.62
N LYS A 94 20.09 8.80 -4.17
CA LYS A 94 19.40 8.64 -5.46
C LYS A 94 18.36 7.49 -5.55
N GLU A 95 18.14 6.75 -4.47
CA GLU A 95 17.21 5.61 -4.46
C GLU A 95 16.03 5.86 -3.53
N GLY A 96 16.28 6.36 -2.30
CA GLY A 96 15.20 6.58 -1.35
C GLY A 96 15.69 6.77 0.09
N VAL A 97 14.80 6.41 1.02
CA VAL A 97 15.07 6.47 2.45
C VAL A 97 14.53 5.23 3.14
N THR A 98 15.17 4.83 4.23
CA THR A 98 14.65 3.81 5.16
C THR A 98 13.86 4.50 6.26
N VAL A 99 12.59 4.11 6.42
CA VAL A 99 11.71 4.61 7.49
C VAL A 99 11.51 3.50 8.50
N GLN A 100 11.77 3.78 9.77
CA GLN A 100 11.58 2.86 10.88
C GLN A 100 10.43 3.33 11.76
N THR A 101 9.59 2.40 12.18
CA THR A 101 8.51 2.65 13.15
C THR A 101 8.52 1.62 14.28
N LYS A 102 7.92 1.97 15.40
CA LYS A 102 7.49 1.03 16.42
C LYS A 102 5.98 0.97 16.39
N GLY A 103 5.41 -0.22 16.47
CA GLY A 103 3.97 -0.35 16.41
C GLY A 103 3.51 -1.79 16.59
N SER A 104 2.20 -1.97 16.56
CA SER A 104 1.60 -3.29 16.51
C SER A 104 1.63 -3.80 15.07
N PHE A 105 2.00 -5.06 14.91
CA PHE A 105 2.08 -5.75 13.62
C PHE A 105 1.18 -6.98 13.65
N ILE A 106 0.30 -7.11 12.67
CA ILE A 106 -0.54 -8.29 12.47
C ILE A 106 -0.32 -8.77 11.04
N GLN A 107 0.03 -10.03 10.89
CA GLN A 107 0.19 -10.67 9.59
C GLN A 107 -1.04 -11.51 9.27
N GLY A 108 -1.61 -11.34 8.09
CA GLY A 108 -2.70 -12.15 7.58
C GLY A 108 -2.20 -13.40 6.85
N ILE A 109 -3.13 -14.28 6.53
CA ILE A 109 -2.86 -15.49 5.73
C ILE A 109 -3.05 -15.19 4.26
N PHE A 110 -4.06 -14.38 3.92
CA PHE A 110 -4.43 -14.06 2.56
C PHE A 110 -5.00 -12.64 2.47
N GLY A 111 -4.83 -12.00 1.33
CA GLY A 111 -5.40 -10.68 1.07
C GLY A 111 -5.36 -10.31 -0.40
N ILE A 112 -6.05 -9.22 -0.73
CA ILE A 112 -6.07 -8.57 -2.04
C ILE A 112 -5.99 -7.06 -1.86
N GLY A 113 -5.66 -6.37 -2.93
CA GLY A 113 -5.46 -4.92 -2.92
C GLY A 113 -4.08 -4.53 -2.42
N GLY A 114 -3.71 -3.28 -2.68
CA GLY A 114 -2.39 -2.73 -2.33
C GLY A 114 -2.34 -2.05 -0.98
N GLU A 115 -1.31 -1.22 -0.84
CA GLU A 115 -1.07 -0.40 0.33
C GLU A 115 -2.13 0.69 0.49
N ILE A 116 -2.72 0.78 1.66
CA ILE A 116 -3.62 1.86 2.05
C ILE A 116 -3.38 2.30 3.49
N ILE A 117 -3.74 3.53 3.77
CA ILE A 117 -3.67 4.14 5.09
C ILE A 117 -5.06 4.63 5.47
N GLY A 118 -5.49 4.32 6.70
CA GLY A 118 -6.79 4.74 7.23
C GLY A 118 -6.88 4.58 8.75
N GLU A 119 -7.95 5.09 9.32
CA GLU A 119 -8.28 4.90 10.73
C GLU A 119 -8.95 3.54 10.94
N LEU A 120 -8.53 2.78 11.94
CA LEU A 120 -9.17 1.52 12.31
C LEU A 120 -10.53 1.75 12.95
N ALA A 121 -11.55 1.01 12.51
CA ALA A 121 -12.87 1.04 13.07
C ALA A 121 -13.47 -0.37 13.17
N ILE A 122 -14.12 -0.66 14.29
CA ILE A 122 -14.78 -1.95 14.50
C ILE A 122 -16.13 -1.96 13.79
N ALA A 123 -16.38 -3.00 12.98
CA ALA A 123 -17.64 -3.22 12.26
C ALA A 123 -18.46 -4.40 12.78
N SER A 124 -17.91 -5.17 13.72
CA SER A 124 -18.56 -6.35 14.30
C SER A 124 -18.77 -6.24 15.81
N THR A 125 -19.68 -7.03 16.34
CA THR A 125 -19.88 -7.18 17.80
C THR A 125 -18.92 -8.17 18.43
N GLY A 126 -18.33 -9.08 17.61
CA GLY A 126 -17.43 -10.13 18.07
C GLY A 126 -16.60 -10.74 16.94
N PRO A 127 -15.64 -11.62 17.28
CA PRO A 127 -14.73 -12.24 16.32
C PRO A 127 -15.37 -13.32 15.46
N ASP A 128 -16.57 -13.77 15.79
CA ASP A 128 -17.34 -14.85 15.15
C ASP A 128 -18.47 -14.35 14.25
N GLN A 129 -18.81 -13.05 14.30
CA GLN A 129 -19.86 -12.49 13.48
C GLN A 129 -19.49 -12.50 11.99
N VAL A 130 -20.43 -12.87 11.11
CA VAL A 130 -20.30 -12.63 9.68
C VAL A 130 -20.69 -11.18 9.38
N LEU A 131 -19.83 -10.45 8.67
CA LEU A 131 -20.12 -9.08 8.23
C LEU A 131 -21.06 -9.12 7.01
N THR A 132 -22.20 -8.46 7.15
CA THR A 132 -23.25 -8.31 6.14
C THR A 132 -23.37 -6.83 5.73
N PRO A 133 -24.12 -6.49 4.67
CA PRO A 133 -24.32 -5.09 4.29
C PRO A 133 -24.88 -4.21 5.41
N GLU A 134 -25.69 -4.75 6.31
CA GLU A 134 -26.31 -4.04 7.43
C GLU A 134 -25.28 -3.56 8.46
N ASP A 135 -24.12 -4.21 8.52
CA ASP A 135 -23.01 -3.82 9.42
C ASP A 135 -22.18 -2.66 8.88
N ILE A 136 -22.39 -2.26 7.61
CA ILE A 136 -21.54 -1.29 6.90
C ILE A 136 -22.36 -0.06 6.50
N ASP A 137 -22.02 1.06 7.07
CA ASP A 137 -22.68 2.34 6.83
C ASP A 137 -21.70 3.48 6.51
N ALA A 138 -22.22 4.66 6.24
CA ALA A 138 -21.46 5.84 5.82
C ALA A 138 -20.43 6.35 6.87
N LYS A 139 -20.55 5.96 8.15
CA LYS A 139 -19.58 6.33 9.19
C LYS A 139 -18.21 5.71 8.98
N PHE A 140 -18.13 4.65 8.16
CA PHE A 140 -16.91 3.94 7.83
C PHE A 140 -16.20 4.46 6.57
N LYS A 141 -16.70 5.54 5.97
CA LYS A 141 -16.03 6.19 4.85
C LYS A 141 -14.60 6.54 5.22
N ASP A 142 -13.67 6.27 4.32
CA ASP A 142 -12.21 6.50 4.45
C ASP A 142 -11.51 5.72 5.58
N LYS A 143 -12.21 4.77 6.21
CA LYS A 143 -11.69 3.96 7.31
C LYS A 143 -11.29 2.55 6.85
N ILE A 144 -10.53 1.88 7.70
CA ILE A 144 -10.22 0.46 7.65
C ILE A 144 -11.09 -0.21 8.70
N ILE A 145 -12.04 -1.02 8.28
CA ILE A 145 -12.92 -1.74 9.21
C ILE A 145 -12.37 -3.12 9.53
N PHE A 146 -12.64 -3.59 10.73
CA PHE A 146 -12.22 -4.93 11.13
C PHE A 146 -13.29 -5.64 11.96
N GLY A 147 -13.17 -6.95 11.98
CA GLY A 147 -13.93 -7.84 12.85
C GLY A 147 -14.69 -8.90 12.09
N GLY A 148 -15.14 -9.87 12.87
CA GLY A 148 -15.94 -10.97 12.40
C GLY A 148 -15.15 -12.14 11.81
N SER A 149 -15.90 -13.22 11.56
CA SER A 149 -15.38 -14.47 11.03
C SER A 149 -15.28 -14.48 9.50
N MET A 150 -16.08 -13.63 8.83
CA MET A 150 -16.15 -13.57 7.37
C MET A 150 -16.81 -12.27 6.93
N VAL A 151 -16.55 -11.85 5.70
CA VAL A 151 -17.30 -10.79 5.00
C VAL A 151 -18.01 -11.39 3.78
N THR A 152 -19.30 -11.09 3.60
CA THR A 152 -20.06 -11.54 2.43
C THR A 152 -19.73 -10.71 1.18
N TYR A 153 -19.99 -11.26 -0.01
CA TYR A 153 -19.86 -10.53 -1.28
C TYR A 153 -20.60 -9.19 -1.27
N ASP A 154 -21.86 -9.19 -0.84
CA ASP A 154 -22.69 -7.99 -0.83
C ASP A 154 -22.15 -6.94 0.16
N ALA A 155 -21.58 -7.37 1.28
CA ALA A 155 -20.93 -6.49 2.24
C ALA A 155 -19.63 -5.87 1.66
N MET A 156 -18.85 -6.63 0.88
CA MET A 156 -17.68 -6.08 0.17
C MET A 156 -18.09 -5.01 -0.86
N ILE A 157 -19.15 -5.25 -1.62
CA ILE A 157 -19.71 -4.27 -2.56
C ILE A 157 -20.22 -3.02 -1.83
N GLN A 158 -20.94 -3.21 -0.73
CA GLN A 158 -21.43 -2.11 0.11
C GLN A 158 -20.26 -1.27 0.63
N ALA A 159 -19.23 -1.91 1.19
CA ALA A 159 -18.03 -1.25 1.72
C ALA A 159 -17.34 -0.40 0.65
N ARG A 160 -17.13 -0.97 -0.54
CA ARG A 160 -16.54 -0.25 -1.68
C ARG A 160 -17.39 0.96 -2.08
N ASN A 161 -18.71 0.81 -2.17
CA ASN A 161 -19.62 1.88 -2.55
C ASN A 161 -19.70 3.01 -1.50
N MET A 162 -19.55 2.66 -0.22
CA MET A 162 -19.52 3.61 0.90
C MET A 162 -18.14 4.28 1.07
N GLY A 163 -17.13 3.87 0.28
CA GLY A 163 -15.77 4.43 0.35
C GLY A 163 -14.96 3.92 1.55
N VAL A 164 -15.26 2.73 2.05
CA VAL A 164 -14.40 2.02 3.01
C VAL A 164 -13.10 1.68 2.30
N LYS A 165 -11.96 1.96 2.93
CA LYS A 165 -10.64 1.72 2.35
C LYS A 165 -10.21 0.26 2.45
N GLY A 166 -10.47 -0.38 3.58
CA GLY A 166 -10.06 -1.76 3.81
C GLY A 166 -10.94 -2.51 4.78
N ILE A 167 -10.88 -3.85 4.68
CA ILE A 167 -11.57 -4.78 5.58
C ILE A 167 -10.58 -5.81 6.10
N ILE A 168 -10.60 -6.05 7.41
CA ILE A 168 -9.81 -7.08 8.09
C ILE A 168 -10.79 -8.04 8.76
N VAL A 169 -10.81 -9.30 8.33
CA VAL A 169 -11.72 -10.35 8.83
C VAL A 169 -10.98 -11.65 9.12
N GLY A 170 -11.60 -12.58 9.82
CA GLY A 170 -11.03 -13.90 10.06
C GLY A 170 -10.86 -14.68 8.75
N GLY A 171 -11.88 -14.76 7.94
CA GLY A 171 -11.85 -15.52 6.69
C GLY A 171 -12.63 -14.89 5.55
N ILE A 172 -12.52 -15.51 4.37
CA ILE A 172 -13.21 -15.11 3.16
C ILE A 172 -13.56 -16.32 2.30
N GLU A 173 -14.75 -16.33 1.71
CA GLU A 173 -15.14 -17.35 0.75
C GLU A 173 -14.50 -17.12 -0.62
N ASP A 174 -13.87 -18.17 -1.16
CA ASP A 174 -13.21 -18.12 -2.48
C ASP A 174 -14.15 -17.69 -3.60
N GLN A 175 -15.40 -18.19 -3.58
CA GLN A 175 -16.41 -17.84 -4.59
C GLN A 175 -16.81 -16.37 -4.52
N ASP A 176 -16.96 -15.81 -3.32
CA ASP A 176 -17.32 -14.41 -3.13
C ASP A 176 -16.18 -13.50 -3.55
N LEU A 177 -14.95 -13.92 -3.28
CA LEU A 177 -13.75 -13.20 -3.69
C LEU A 177 -13.60 -13.20 -5.22
N LYS A 178 -13.82 -14.34 -5.89
CA LYS A 178 -13.85 -14.43 -7.37
C LYS A 178 -14.89 -13.51 -8.00
N LYS A 179 -16.10 -13.49 -7.44
CA LYS A 179 -17.15 -12.57 -7.89
C LYS A 179 -16.76 -11.11 -7.72
N PHE A 180 -16.13 -10.78 -6.59
CA PHE A 180 -15.70 -9.41 -6.28
C PHE A 180 -14.60 -8.92 -7.21
N MET A 181 -13.63 -9.77 -7.51
CA MET A 181 -12.51 -9.47 -8.41
C MET A 181 -12.88 -9.53 -9.89
N GLY A 182 -13.88 -10.35 -10.24
CA GLY A 182 -14.30 -10.57 -11.64
C GLY A 182 -13.40 -11.55 -12.42
N TYR A 183 -12.42 -12.20 -11.76
CA TYR A 183 -11.55 -13.22 -12.37
C TYR A 183 -11.09 -14.25 -11.33
N ASP A 184 -10.58 -15.39 -11.80
CA ASP A 184 -10.12 -16.47 -10.94
C ASP A 184 -8.74 -16.16 -10.32
N ILE A 185 -8.60 -16.41 -9.03
CA ILE A 185 -7.43 -16.07 -8.20
C ILE A 185 -6.21 -16.96 -8.52
N GLY A 186 -6.34 -17.89 -9.47
CA GLY A 186 -5.40 -19.01 -9.67
C GLY A 186 -3.95 -18.67 -10.04
N VAL A 187 -3.55 -17.43 -10.37
CA VAL A 187 -2.23 -17.24 -11.00
C VAL A 187 -1.33 -16.17 -10.40
N ALA A 188 -1.78 -15.05 -9.94
CA ALA A 188 -0.92 -14.08 -9.24
C ALA A 188 -1.75 -12.97 -8.59
N ILE A 189 -1.84 -12.97 -7.29
CA ILE A 189 -2.27 -11.80 -6.53
C ILE A 189 -1.00 -11.03 -6.18
N THR A 190 -0.82 -9.89 -6.82
CA THR A 190 0.41 -9.09 -6.67
C THR A 190 0.23 -7.90 -5.75
N GLY A 191 -1.01 -7.65 -5.26
CA GLY A 191 -1.35 -6.46 -4.50
C GLY A 191 -1.50 -5.18 -5.34
N SER A 192 -1.33 -5.30 -6.67
CA SER A 192 -1.51 -4.17 -7.59
C SER A 192 -2.92 -4.10 -8.19
N GLU A 193 -3.81 -4.99 -7.78
CA GLU A 193 -5.19 -5.05 -8.27
C GLU A 193 -5.96 -3.82 -7.82
N LYS A 194 -6.45 -3.06 -8.80
CA LYS A 194 -7.28 -1.87 -8.55
C LYS A 194 -8.74 -2.26 -8.30
N VAL A 195 -8.98 -2.99 -7.24
CA VAL A 195 -10.34 -3.46 -6.87
C VAL A 195 -11.13 -2.43 -6.04
N GLY A 196 -10.48 -1.32 -5.67
CA GLY A 196 -11.12 -0.24 -4.92
C GLY A 196 -11.35 -0.52 -3.43
N LEU A 197 -10.79 -1.61 -2.92
CA LEU A 197 -10.88 -2.06 -1.53
C LEU A 197 -9.70 -2.97 -1.22
N THR A 198 -9.03 -2.78 -0.08
CA THR A 198 -8.03 -3.73 0.40
C THR A 198 -8.68 -4.68 1.41
N LEU A 199 -8.48 -5.98 1.21
CA LEU A 199 -9.06 -7.03 2.06
C LEU A 199 -7.95 -7.89 2.65
N ILE A 200 -8.04 -8.19 3.94
CA ILE A 200 -7.13 -9.08 4.66
C ILE A 200 -7.94 -10.13 5.41
N ALA A 201 -7.67 -11.41 5.13
CA ALA A 201 -8.12 -12.54 5.90
C ALA A 201 -7.00 -12.96 6.87
N THR A 202 -7.26 -12.89 8.16
CA THR A 202 -6.26 -13.19 9.19
C THR A 202 -6.08 -14.69 9.40
N GLU A 203 -7.12 -15.49 9.17
CA GLU A 203 -7.12 -16.93 9.45
C GLU A 203 -7.15 -17.77 8.15
N GLY A 204 -7.69 -17.26 7.03
CA GLY A 204 -7.65 -17.94 5.74
C GLY A 204 -8.95 -17.94 4.96
N PHE A 205 -9.23 -19.05 4.24
CA PHE A 205 -10.43 -19.20 3.43
C PHE A 205 -11.56 -19.89 4.20
N GLY A 206 -12.81 -19.48 3.91
CA GLY A 206 -14.03 -19.92 4.56
C GLY A 206 -14.44 -19.02 5.72
N GLN A 207 -15.49 -19.43 6.43
CA GLN A 207 -15.92 -18.75 7.65
C GLN A 207 -15.06 -19.20 8.83
N LEU A 208 -14.08 -18.38 9.19
CA LEU A 208 -13.10 -18.64 10.25
C LEU A 208 -13.17 -17.54 11.30
N THR A 209 -13.50 -17.89 12.53
CA THR A 209 -13.48 -16.95 13.65
C THR A 209 -12.11 -16.30 13.77
N MET A 210 -12.05 -14.95 13.77
CA MET A 210 -10.79 -14.24 14.01
C MET A 210 -10.22 -14.66 15.38
N ALA A 211 -8.93 -14.94 15.44
CA ALA A 211 -8.28 -15.28 16.71
C ALA A 211 -8.57 -14.21 17.76
N GLN A 212 -8.97 -14.64 18.96
CA GLN A 212 -9.42 -13.74 20.02
C GLN A 212 -8.37 -12.68 20.37
N HIS A 213 -7.10 -13.05 20.35
CA HIS A 213 -6.00 -12.11 20.59
C HIS A 213 -5.93 -11.04 19.51
N THR A 214 -5.99 -11.44 18.23
CA THR A 214 -5.98 -10.51 17.09
C THR A 214 -7.16 -9.55 17.15
N PHE A 215 -8.35 -10.07 17.45
CA PHE A 215 -9.55 -9.23 17.60
C PHE A 215 -9.41 -8.23 18.77
N ASN A 216 -8.94 -8.67 19.92
CA ASN A 216 -8.73 -7.81 21.10
C ASN A 216 -7.65 -6.75 20.83
N LEU A 217 -6.57 -7.12 20.14
CA LEU A 217 -5.52 -6.19 19.74
C LEU A 217 -6.09 -5.10 18.81
N LEU A 218 -6.77 -5.48 17.73
CA LEU A 218 -7.41 -4.54 16.81
C LEU A 218 -8.43 -3.63 17.54
N LYS A 219 -9.20 -4.19 18.46
CA LYS A 219 -10.15 -3.45 19.28
C LYS A 219 -9.46 -2.40 20.15
N SER A 220 -8.31 -2.72 20.74
CA SER A 220 -7.51 -1.79 21.53
C SER A 220 -6.88 -0.66 20.70
N LEU A 221 -6.73 -0.89 19.41
CA LEU A 221 -6.15 0.04 18.42
C LEU A 221 -7.22 0.80 17.64
N CYS A 222 -8.50 0.58 17.92
CA CYS A 222 -9.61 1.28 17.27
C CYS A 222 -9.44 2.80 17.38
N GLY A 223 -9.71 3.52 16.29
CA GLY A 223 -9.51 4.97 16.20
C GLY A 223 -8.07 5.40 15.89
N LYS A 224 -7.11 4.47 15.88
CA LYS A 224 -5.73 4.78 15.48
C LYS A 224 -5.53 4.65 13.97
N LYS A 225 -4.57 5.41 13.45
CA LYS A 225 -4.11 5.32 12.06
C LYS A 225 -3.37 4.00 11.85
N ALA A 226 -3.77 3.26 10.84
CA ALA A 226 -3.14 2.01 10.42
C ALA A 226 -2.72 2.08 8.96
N SER A 227 -1.68 1.35 8.63
CA SER A 227 -1.27 1.04 7.27
C SER A 227 -1.54 -0.44 7.02
N ILE A 228 -2.22 -0.78 5.94
CA ILE A 228 -2.49 -2.18 5.58
C ILE A 228 -2.09 -2.44 4.14
N ASN A 229 -1.63 -3.66 3.87
CA ASN A 229 -1.30 -4.13 2.55
C ASN A 229 -1.92 -5.52 2.35
N GLY A 230 -2.78 -5.67 1.35
CA GLY A 230 -3.43 -6.95 1.02
C GLY A 230 -2.61 -7.83 0.09
N ALA A 231 -1.44 -7.40 -0.37
CA ALA A 231 -0.62 -8.17 -1.29
C ALA A 231 -0.26 -9.55 -0.74
N THR A 232 -0.52 -10.58 -1.54
CA THR A 232 -0.20 -11.97 -1.20
C THR A 232 0.57 -12.60 -2.34
N GLN A 233 1.79 -13.10 -2.08
CA GLN A 233 2.60 -13.82 -3.05
C GLN A 233 3.18 -15.09 -2.43
N ILE A 234 2.83 -16.23 -2.99
CA ILE A 234 3.20 -17.54 -2.45
C ILE A 234 4.36 -18.19 -3.23
N ARG A 235 4.58 -17.80 -4.49
CA ARG A 235 5.48 -18.53 -5.43
C ARG A 235 6.92 -18.05 -5.51
N ALA A 236 7.23 -16.79 -5.21
CA ALA A 236 8.58 -16.22 -5.41
C ALA A 236 9.18 -15.59 -4.13
N GLY A 237 8.78 -16.05 -2.99
CA GLY A 237 9.01 -15.46 -1.69
C GLY A 237 7.68 -15.30 -0.99
N VAL A 238 7.65 -15.47 0.32
CA VAL A 238 6.39 -15.37 1.06
C VAL A 238 6.14 -13.90 1.34
N MET A 239 5.29 -13.26 0.52
CA MET A 239 4.68 -11.98 0.86
C MET A 239 3.29 -12.28 1.43
N ARG A 240 3.04 -11.85 2.66
CA ARG A 240 1.75 -12.01 3.33
C ARG A 240 1.14 -10.65 3.59
N PRO A 241 -0.20 -10.55 3.59
CA PRO A 241 -0.86 -9.31 3.93
C PRO A 241 -0.56 -8.92 5.37
N GLU A 242 -0.54 -7.61 5.61
CA GLU A 242 -0.11 -7.08 6.89
C GLU A 242 -0.96 -5.88 7.34
N VAL A 243 -1.03 -5.69 8.65
CA VAL A 243 -1.61 -4.53 9.31
C VAL A 243 -0.56 -3.96 10.25
N ILE A 244 -0.19 -2.71 10.06
CA ILE A 244 0.78 -1.99 10.89
C ILE A 244 0.08 -0.80 11.53
N VAL A 245 0.14 -0.70 12.86
CA VAL A 245 -0.36 0.45 13.61
C VAL A 245 0.80 1.08 14.35
N PRO A 246 1.36 2.18 13.82
CA PRO A 246 2.43 2.90 14.49
C PRO A 246 1.99 3.36 15.89
N GLN A 247 2.87 3.22 16.86
CA GLN A 247 2.68 3.78 18.19
C GLN A 247 3.48 5.07 18.31
N GLU A 248 2.92 6.09 18.94
CA GLU A 248 3.67 7.30 19.27
C GLU A 248 4.86 6.93 20.15
N THR A 249 6.06 7.18 19.64
CA THR A 249 7.29 6.94 20.38
C THR A 249 7.40 7.96 21.49
N SER A 250 7.07 7.59 22.71
CA SER A 250 7.69 8.22 23.87
C SER A 250 9.19 7.88 23.84
N VAL A 251 10.01 8.91 23.80
CA VAL A 251 11.45 8.92 23.49
C VAL A 251 12.35 8.16 24.49
N ASN A 252 11.91 7.13 25.18
CA ASN A 252 12.72 6.48 26.23
C ASN A 252 12.56 4.97 26.31
N LYS A 253 12.79 4.24 25.22
CA LYS A 253 13.26 2.83 25.30
C LYS A 253 14.08 2.53 24.05
N GLU A 254 15.29 2.04 24.25
CA GLU A 254 16.18 1.60 23.18
C GLU A 254 15.48 0.63 22.24
N PRO A 255 15.57 0.79 20.91
CA PRO A 255 14.98 -0.13 19.97
C PRO A 255 15.65 -1.50 20.12
N ARG A 256 14.88 -2.51 20.47
CA ARG A 256 15.30 -3.88 20.14
C ARG A 256 15.19 -3.98 18.62
N ILE A 257 16.33 -4.00 17.96
CA ILE A 257 16.44 -4.30 16.53
C ILE A 257 15.91 -5.70 16.38
N ALA A 258 14.78 -5.88 15.70
CA ALA A 258 14.36 -7.20 15.23
C ALA A 258 15.47 -7.69 14.31
N SER A 259 16.27 -8.63 14.83
CA SER A 259 17.29 -9.27 14.02
C SER A 259 16.57 -10.08 12.94
N ALA A 260 16.92 -9.87 11.69
CA ALA A 260 16.40 -10.59 10.50
C ALA A 260 16.76 -12.09 10.47
N THR A 261 16.90 -12.72 11.62
CA THR A 261 17.34 -14.09 11.79
C THR A 261 16.36 -14.83 12.67
N GLY A 262 15.50 -15.59 12.02
CA GLY A 262 14.95 -16.85 12.53
C GLY A 262 14.36 -16.86 13.95
N LEU A 263 13.65 -17.92 14.20
CA LEU A 263 13.01 -18.28 15.46
C LEU A 263 14.07 -18.47 16.56
N ASP A 264 13.94 -17.73 17.68
CA ASP A 264 14.83 -17.82 18.84
C ASP A 264 14.09 -18.20 20.12
N ILE A 265 14.82 -18.77 21.09
CA ILE A 265 14.26 -19.09 22.41
C ILE A 265 13.85 -17.81 23.13
N GLY A 266 12.66 -17.83 23.74
CA GLY A 266 12.07 -16.70 24.43
C GLY A 266 11.16 -15.82 23.58
N MET A 267 11.08 -16.06 22.27
CA MET A 267 10.14 -15.36 21.40
C MET A 267 8.71 -15.83 21.64
N ASP A 268 7.77 -14.89 21.49
CA ASP A 268 6.35 -15.19 21.47
C ASP A 268 5.95 -15.63 20.06
N VAL A 269 5.19 -16.72 19.97
CA VAL A 269 4.74 -17.29 18.71
C VAL A 269 3.25 -17.59 18.74
N ARG A 270 2.59 -17.44 17.60
CA ARG A 270 1.21 -17.89 17.38
C ARG A 270 1.25 -19.24 16.66
N ILE A 271 0.45 -20.19 17.13
CA ILE A 271 0.30 -21.49 16.46
C ILE A 271 -0.72 -21.35 15.36
N ILE A 272 -0.36 -21.73 14.12
CA ILE A 272 -1.19 -21.58 12.92
C ILE A 272 -1.76 -22.92 12.39
N ARG A 273 -1.73 -23.96 13.20
CA ARG A 273 -2.28 -25.30 12.87
C ARG A 273 -2.95 -25.94 14.07
N GLU A 274 -3.96 -26.77 13.77
CA GLU A 274 -4.59 -27.62 14.78
C GLU A 274 -3.58 -28.58 15.43
N PRO A 275 -3.81 -29.00 16.69
CA PRO A 275 -4.99 -28.73 17.53
C PRO A 275 -4.90 -27.45 18.37
N TYR A 276 -3.85 -26.64 18.22
CA TYR A 276 -3.60 -25.44 19.04
C TYR A 276 -3.73 -24.15 18.22
N PHE A 277 -4.47 -24.18 17.13
CA PHE A 277 -4.65 -23.03 16.24
C PHE A 277 -5.05 -21.76 17.00
N GLY A 278 -4.35 -20.66 16.72
CA GLY A 278 -4.59 -19.35 17.34
C GLY A 278 -3.99 -19.18 18.75
N ALA A 279 -3.49 -20.26 19.37
CA ALA A 279 -2.86 -20.16 20.68
C ALA A 279 -1.51 -19.43 20.58
N ILE A 280 -1.24 -18.59 21.59
CA ILE A 280 0.03 -17.88 21.73
C ILE A 280 0.82 -18.57 22.83
N GLY A 281 2.10 -18.76 22.59
CA GLY A 281 3.03 -19.33 23.54
C GLY A 281 4.43 -18.81 23.34
N LYS A 282 5.29 -19.14 24.29
CA LYS A 282 6.70 -18.75 24.28
C LYS A 282 7.58 -19.91 23.81
N VAL A 283 8.50 -19.65 22.89
CA VAL A 283 9.48 -20.64 22.46
C VAL A 283 10.43 -20.93 23.62
N VAL A 284 10.46 -22.20 24.08
CA VAL A 284 11.31 -22.59 25.18
C VAL A 284 12.47 -23.49 24.74
N ASN A 285 12.36 -24.13 23.58
CA ASN A 285 13.43 -24.96 23.04
C ASN A 285 13.38 -25.06 21.51
N LEU A 286 14.54 -25.11 20.86
CA LEU A 286 14.71 -25.17 19.40
C LEU A 286 15.69 -26.35 19.04
N PRO A 287 15.25 -27.61 19.10
CA PRO A 287 16.09 -28.75 18.76
C PRO A 287 16.69 -28.61 17.35
N VAL A 288 18.00 -28.85 17.23
CA VAL A 288 18.71 -28.79 15.95
C VAL A 288 18.41 -30.03 15.10
N ALA A 289 18.26 -31.20 15.76
CA ALA A 289 18.00 -32.47 15.11
C ALA A 289 16.55 -32.51 14.54
N LEU A 290 16.40 -33.10 13.35
CA LEU A 290 15.10 -33.42 12.79
C LEU A 290 14.39 -34.44 13.68
N GLN A 291 13.12 -34.21 13.96
CA GLN A 291 12.27 -35.17 14.72
C GLN A 291 11.16 -35.70 13.83
N THR A 292 10.80 -36.94 14.06
CA THR A 292 9.66 -37.59 13.41
C THR A 292 8.39 -37.16 14.13
N ILE A 293 7.45 -36.57 13.40
CA ILE A 293 6.13 -36.16 13.92
C ILE A 293 5.07 -37.22 13.61
N GLU A 294 3.84 -37.05 14.09
CA GLU A 294 2.74 -38.01 13.94
C GLU A 294 2.43 -38.36 12.46
N THR A 295 2.76 -37.49 11.52
CA THR A 295 2.61 -37.75 10.09
C THR A 295 3.79 -38.52 9.47
N GLU A 296 4.66 -39.09 10.30
CA GLU A 296 5.90 -39.82 9.92
C GLU A 296 6.95 -38.93 9.18
N ALA A 297 6.67 -37.65 9.01
CA ALA A 297 7.60 -36.70 8.38
C ALA A 297 8.73 -36.33 9.38
N LYS A 298 9.98 -36.28 8.89
CA LYS A 298 11.13 -35.76 9.65
C LYS A 298 11.26 -34.26 9.42
N VAL A 299 10.96 -33.47 10.44
CA VAL A 299 10.93 -31.99 10.35
C VAL A 299 11.69 -31.36 11.50
N ARG A 300 12.07 -30.09 11.31
CA ARG A 300 12.55 -29.26 12.42
C ARG A 300 11.38 -28.86 13.30
N VAL A 301 11.53 -29.10 14.60
CA VAL A 301 10.51 -28.78 15.60
C VAL A 301 10.96 -27.63 16.50
N LEU A 302 10.00 -27.09 17.24
CA LEU A 302 10.22 -26.20 18.39
C LEU A 302 9.34 -26.69 19.54
N GLU A 303 9.72 -26.34 20.76
CA GLU A 303 8.91 -26.51 21.95
C GLU A 303 8.36 -25.18 22.39
N VAL A 304 7.04 -25.11 22.55
CA VAL A 304 6.30 -23.89 22.91
C VAL A 304 5.62 -24.12 24.26
N GLU A 305 5.79 -23.17 25.17
CA GLU A 305 5.08 -23.12 26.43
C GLU A 305 3.82 -22.28 26.25
N LEU A 306 2.67 -22.92 26.38
CA LEU A 306 1.35 -22.27 26.30
C LEU A 306 0.93 -21.70 27.66
N PRO A 307 -0.08 -20.79 27.70
CA PRO A 307 -0.67 -20.33 28.96
C PRO A 307 -1.16 -21.49 29.83
N GLY A 308 -0.73 -21.52 31.12
CA GLY A 308 -0.83 -22.69 31.99
C GLY A 308 0.32 -23.67 31.68
N PRO A 309 0.93 -24.39 32.59
CA PRO A 309 2.23 -25.07 32.44
C PRO A 309 2.25 -26.21 31.41
N LYS A 310 1.67 -25.97 30.24
CA LYS A 310 1.57 -26.93 29.14
C LYS A 310 2.64 -26.64 28.09
N ARG A 311 3.53 -27.58 27.82
CA ARG A 311 4.49 -27.52 26.73
C ARG A 311 4.08 -28.42 25.60
N VAL A 312 4.22 -27.93 24.38
CA VAL A 312 3.86 -28.64 23.15
C VAL A 312 5.04 -28.60 22.18
N ILE A 313 5.26 -29.72 21.50
CA ILE A 313 6.28 -29.85 20.44
C ILE A 313 5.55 -29.71 19.10
N LEU A 314 5.98 -28.79 18.27
CA LEU A 314 5.35 -28.48 17.00
C LEU A 314 6.38 -28.34 15.88
N PRO A 315 6.05 -28.68 14.63
CA PRO A 315 6.86 -28.27 13.48
C PRO A 315 7.08 -26.75 13.47
N ARG A 316 8.29 -26.28 13.14
CA ARG A 316 8.57 -24.85 13.03
C ARG A 316 7.71 -24.13 11.98
N ALA A 317 7.24 -24.87 10.97
CA ALA A 317 6.31 -24.36 9.97
C ALA A 317 4.87 -24.14 10.50
N ASN A 318 4.56 -24.60 11.71
CA ASN A 318 3.22 -24.49 12.32
C ASN A 318 3.11 -23.29 13.28
N VAL A 319 4.12 -22.45 13.32
CA VAL A 319 4.11 -21.25 14.17
C VAL A 319 4.51 -20.03 13.37
N GLU A 320 4.05 -18.90 13.84
CA GLU A 320 4.34 -17.56 13.33
C GLU A 320 4.89 -16.71 14.48
N ILE A 321 5.99 -16.00 14.22
CA ILE A 321 6.64 -15.15 15.23
C ILE A 321 5.73 -13.95 15.49
N ILE A 322 5.49 -13.63 16.75
CA ILE A 322 4.84 -12.39 17.17
C ILE A 322 5.95 -11.43 17.57
N GLU A 323 6.17 -10.42 16.75
CA GLU A 323 7.04 -9.30 17.11
C GLU A 323 6.24 -8.31 17.97
N VAL A 324 6.63 -8.17 19.23
CA VAL A 324 6.00 -7.25 20.20
C VAL A 324 6.79 -5.96 20.31
#